data_b804e185a72ae1597f4b3a3a7a2fdf78
#
_entry.id   b804e185a72ae1597f4b3a3a7a2fdf78
#
_cell.length_a   1.000
_cell.length_b   1.000
_cell.length_c   1.000
_cell.angle_alpha   90.00
_cell.angle_beta   90.00
_cell.angle_gamma   90.00
#
_symmetry.space_group_name_H-M   'P 1'
#
loop_
_entity.id
_entity.type
_entity.pdbx_description
1 polymer ?
#
loop_
_entity_poly.entity_id
_entity_poly.type
_entity_poly.pdbx_seq_one_letter_code
_entity_poly.pdbx_strand_id
1 'polypeptide(L)'
;HDAGDVALEQLSGVDAYNAIHDRVGRLLEEGNRVFSLGGDHSVSYPAVMAHARHHSGLNLLHIDAHPDLYDDMGGNPFSHASPFARLMESGKVTRLVQVGIRTFNAHQRAQAERFGVEVHEMRHGLDIGKLRFDGPVYLTLDLDALDPAFAPGVSHHEPGGLSTREVLKIIQEFSGRLVGADLVELNPDRDINGVSAMVAAKLAKEIMARLIATA
;
A
#
# COMPACT_ATOMS: atom_id res chain seq x y z
N HIS A 1 -20.10 -2.21 -2.89
CA HIS A 1 -20.35 -3.45 -3.65
C HIS A 1 -19.07 -4.28 -3.72
N ASP A 2 -19.17 -5.56 -3.47
CA ASP A 2 -18.09 -6.51 -3.66
C ASP A 2 -18.03 -6.89 -5.16
N ALA A 3 -16.89 -6.64 -5.79
CA ALA A 3 -16.67 -6.92 -7.21
C ALA A 3 -16.13 -8.32 -7.48
N GLY A 4 -15.94 -9.12 -6.44
CA GLY A 4 -15.36 -10.47 -6.50
C GLY A 4 -13.85 -10.48 -6.68
N ASP A 5 -13.29 -11.66 -6.68
CA ASP A 5 -11.86 -11.90 -6.72
C ASP A 5 -11.28 -11.86 -8.15
N VAL A 6 -10.00 -11.57 -8.25
CA VAL A 6 -9.20 -11.82 -9.45
C VAL A 6 -8.64 -13.23 -9.36
N ALA A 7 -8.95 -14.07 -10.34
CA ALA A 7 -8.44 -15.44 -10.38
C ALA A 7 -6.93 -15.45 -10.69
N LEU A 8 -6.10 -15.75 -9.71
CA LEU A 8 -4.64 -15.71 -9.80
C LEU A 8 -3.97 -17.07 -9.61
N GLU A 9 -4.71 -18.13 -9.33
CA GLU A 9 -4.19 -19.44 -8.87
C GLU A 9 -3.17 -20.08 -9.82
N GLN A 10 -3.22 -19.75 -11.11
CA GLN A 10 -2.32 -20.28 -12.13
C GLN A 10 -1.43 -19.19 -12.76
N LEU A 11 -1.48 -17.96 -12.22
CA LEU A 11 -0.79 -16.82 -12.79
C LEU A 11 0.38 -16.40 -11.91
N SER A 12 1.43 -15.90 -12.55
CA SER A 12 2.59 -15.31 -11.86
C SER A 12 3.23 -14.22 -12.71
N GLY A 13 4.06 -13.39 -12.08
CA GLY A 13 4.80 -12.35 -12.78
C GLY A 13 3.88 -11.44 -13.61
N VAL A 14 4.20 -11.26 -14.89
CA VAL A 14 3.48 -10.35 -15.79
C VAL A 14 2.03 -10.76 -16.03
N ASP A 15 1.69 -12.04 -15.98
CA ASP A 15 0.32 -12.50 -16.22
C ASP A 15 -0.59 -12.15 -15.03
N ALA A 16 -0.10 -12.33 -13.80
CA ALA A 16 -0.79 -11.88 -12.59
C ALA A 16 -0.92 -10.36 -12.57
N TYR A 17 0.15 -9.63 -12.92
CA TYR A 17 0.13 -8.18 -13.07
C TYR A 17 -1.00 -7.74 -14.04
N ASN A 18 -1.05 -8.31 -15.24
CA ASN A 18 -2.05 -7.93 -16.25
C ASN A 18 -3.47 -8.24 -15.76
N ALA A 19 -3.70 -9.39 -15.14
CA ALA A 19 -5.03 -9.76 -14.63
C ALA A 19 -5.56 -8.75 -13.61
N ILE A 20 -4.73 -8.33 -12.65
CA ILE A 20 -5.10 -7.32 -11.64
C ILE A 20 -5.29 -5.96 -12.29
N HIS A 21 -4.31 -5.50 -13.08
CA HIS A 21 -4.33 -4.21 -13.77
C HIS A 21 -5.61 -4.03 -14.60
N ASP A 22 -5.96 -5.06 -15.40
CA ASP A 22 -7.11 -4.99 -16.29
C ASP A 22 -8.44 -5.06 -15.53
N ARG A 23 -8.48 -5.83 -14.43
CA ARG A 23 -9.69 -5.88 -13.59
C ARG A 23 -9.95 -4.55 -12.90
N VAL A 24 -8.93 -3.97 -12.28
CA VAL A 24 -9.01 -2.65 -11.64
C VAL A 24 -9.33 -1.58 -12.69
N GLY A 25 -8.66 -1.61 -13.86
CA GLY A 25 -8.90 -0.68 -14.95
C GLY A 25 -10.34 -0.66 -15.41
N ARG A 26 -10.96 -1.83 -15.65
CA ARG A 26 -12.38 -1.93 -16.02
C ARG A 26 -13.31 -1.31 -14.98
N LEU A 27 -13.07 -1.58 -13.70
CA LEU A 27 -13.88 -0.99 -12.63
C LEU A 27 -13.78 0.53 -12.60
N LEU A 28 -12.59 1.07 -12.85
CA LEU A 28 -12.37 2.53 -12.95
C LEU A 28 -13.05 3.14 -14.19
N GLU A 29 -13.00 2.46 -15.34
CA GLU A 29 -13.70 2.87 -16.58
C GLU A 29 -15.22 2.92 -16.40
N GLU A 30 -15.77 2.06 -15.55
CA GLU A 30 -17.19 2.08 -15.16
C GLU A 30 -17.53 3.23 -14.17
N GLY A 31 -16.56 4.05 -13.78
CA GLY A 31 -16.74 5.17 -12.86
C GLY A 31 -16.72 4.78 -11.39
N ASN A 32 -16.30 3.57 -11.07
CA ASN A 32 -16.18 3.11 -9.68
C ASN A 32 -14.94 3.68 -9.00
N ARG A 33 -14.97 3.72 -7.69
CA ARG A 33 -13.78 3.88 -6.83
C ARG A 33 -13.38 2.51 -6.33
N VAL A 34 -12.13 2.15 -6.54
CA VAL A 34 -11.65 0.82 -6.24
C VAL A 34 -10.87 0.84 -4.94
N PHE A 35 -11.24 -0.05 -4.03
CA PHE A 35 -10.47 -0.45 -2.87
C PHE A 35 -10.17 -1.94 -3.02
N SER A 36 -8.90 -2.29 -3.10
CA SER A 36 -8.44 -3.67 -3.25
C SER A 36 -8.11 -4.29 -1.89
N LEU A 37 -8.55 -5.52 -1.68
CA LEU A 37 -8.04 -6.36 -0.60
C LEU A 37 -7.07 -7.33 -1.23
N GLY A 38 -5.82 -7.23 -0.84
CA GLY A 38 -4.78 -7.99 -1.49
C GLY A 38 -4.39 -9.26 -0.79
N GLY A 39 -3.53 -10.02 -1.45
CA GLY A 39 -2.60 -10.98 -0.92
C GLY A 39 -1.36 -10.26 -0.39
N ASP A 40 -0.21 -10.57 -0.99
CA ASP A 40 1.06 -9.89 -0.71
C ASP A 40 1.13 -8.49 -1.37
N HIS A 41 2.17 -7.72 -1.03
CA HIS A 41 2.29 -6.32 -1.47
C HIS A 41 2.52 -6.16 -2.99
N SER A 42 2.80 -7.24 -3.74
CA SER A 42 2.99 -7.19 -5.19
C SER A 42 1.74 -6.71 -5.94
N VAL A 43 0.54 -6.90 -5.37
CA VAL A 43 -0.74 -6.51 -5.98
C VAL A 43 -0.88 -4.99 -6.12
N SER A 44 -0.18 -4.21 -5.31
CA SER A 44 -0.23 -2.75 -5.35
C SER A 44 0.36 -2.18 -6.63
N TYR A 45 1.39 -2.81 -7.21
CA TYR A 45 1.98 -2.33 -8.46
C TYR A 45 0.95 -2.25 -9.61
N PRO A 46 0.26 -3.33 -10.01
CA PRO A 46 -0.75 -3.27 -11.06
C PRO A 46 -1.96 -2.40 -10.69
N ALA A 47 -2.41 -2.42 -9.43
CA ALA A 47 -3.54 -1.61 -8.99
C ALA A 47 -3.26 -0.11 -9.10
N VAL A 48 -2.10 0.34 -8.64
CA VAL A 48 -1.67 1.75 -8.77
C VAL A 48 -1.49 2.14 -10.22
N MET A 49 -0.90 1.28 -11.06
CA MET A 49 -0.73 1.56 -12.49
C MET A 49 -2.06 1.72 -13.22
N ALA A 50 -3.08 0.96 -12.85
CA ALA A 50 -4.44 1.15 -13.36
C ALA A 50 -5.00 2.53 -12.95
N HIS A 51 -4.86 2.94 -11.69
CA HIS A 51 -5.29 4.27 -11.23
C HIS A 51 -4.52 5.41 -11.90
N ALA A 52 -3.21 5.24 -12.15
CA ALA A 52 -2.37 6.25 -12.80
C ALA A 52 -2.78 6.56 -14.24
N ARG A 53 -3.55 5.67 -14.90
CA ARG A 53 -4.14 5.93 -16.23
C ARG A 53 -5.32 6.90 -16.16
N HIS A 54 -6.00 6.97 -15.02
CA HIS A 54 -7.18 7.80 -14.78
C HIS A 54 -6.89 9.08 -13.98
N HIS A 55 -5.74 9.13 -13.30
CA HIS A 55 -5.37 10.22 -12.41
C HIS A 55 -3.95 10.71 -12.71
N SER A 56 -3.83 11.81 -13.46
CA SER A 56 -2.53 12.46 -13.66
C SER A 56 -2.02 13.06 -12.35
N GLY A 57 -0.71 13.02 -12.15
CA GLY A 57 -0.09 13.56 -10.93
C GLY A 57 -0.42 12.74 -9.68
N LEU A 58 -0.56 11.41 -9.83
CA LEU A 58 -0.88 10.51 -8.73
C LEU A 58 0.23 10.50 -7.69
N ASN A 59 -0.14 10.72 -6.45
CA ASN A 59 0.72 10.59 -5.28
C ASN A 59 0.42 9.27 -4.57
N LEU A 60 1.45 8.69 -3.92
CA LEU A 60 1.30 7.51 -3.08
C LEU A 60 1.55 7.84 -1.61
N LEU A 61 0.64 7.41 -0.76
CA LEU A 61 0.87 7.27 0.67
C LEU A 61 0.99 5.78 0.99
N HIS A 62 2.19 5.37 1.33
CA HIS A 62 2.54 3.99 1.66
C HIS A 62 2.77 3.86 3.17
N ILE A 63 2.02 3.00 3.82
CA ILE A 63 2.09 2.75 5.26
C ILE A 63 2.55 1.31 5.45
N ASP A 64 3.76 1.10 5.98
CA ASP A 64 4.45 -0.19 5.98
C ASP A 64 5.63 -0.21 6.96
N ALA A 65 6.08 -1.38 7.39
CA ALA A 65 7.37 -1.56 8.05
C ALA A 65 8.56 -1.48 7.09
N HIS A 66 8.32 -1.84 5.82
CA HIS A 66 9.31 -2.04 4.76
C HIS A 66 9.17 -1.00 3.66
N PRO A 67 10.26 -0.56 3.02
CA PRO A 67 10.17 0.38 1.90
C PRO A 67 9.72 -0.26 0.59
N ASP A 68 9.91 -1.56 0.43
CA ASP A 68 9.60 -2.34 -0.79
C ASP A 68 10.14 -1.73 -2.09
N LEU A 69 11.40 -1.28 -1.99
CA LEU A 69 12.15 -0.58 -3.03
C LEU A 69 13.27 -1.43 -3.65
N TYR A 70 13.23 -2.76 -3.49
CA TYR A 70 14.21 -3.61 -4.17
C TYR A 70 14.04 -3.56 -5.69
N ASP A 71 15.15 -3.61 -6.45
CA ASP A 71 15.10 -3.75 -7.91
C ASP A 71 14.41 -5.07 -8.29
N ASP A 72 14.74 -6.13 -7.58
CA ASP A 72 14.11 -7.44 -7.65
C ASP A 72 14.36 -8.22 -6.35
N MET A 73 13.64 -9.31 -6.16
CA MET A 73 13.89 -10.26 -5.10
C MET A 73 14.20 -11.62 -5.72
N GLY A 74 15.47 -12.02 -5.69
CA GLY A 74 15.92 -13.28 -6.27
C GLY A 74 15.71 -13.36 -7.80
N GLY A 75 15.82 -12.24 -8.52
CA GLY A 75 15.59 -12.14 -9.96
C GLY A 75 14.11 -11.93 -10.35
N ASN A 76 13.21 -11.77 -9.38
CA ASN A 76 11.80 -11.50 -9.63
C ASN A 76 11.46 -10.01 -9.41
N PRO A 77 11.28 -9.19 -10.47
CA PRO A 77 10.92 -7.79 -10.35
C PRO A 77 9.43 -7.56 -9.98
N PHE A 78 8.60 -8.61 -10.00
CA PHE A 78 7.20 -8.58 -9.56
C PHE A 78 7.03 -9.08 -8.11
N SER A 79 8.11 -9.12 -7.34
CA SER A 79 8.07 -9.51 -5.93
C SER A 79 7.31 -8.46 -5.08
N HIS A 80 6.74 -8.92 -3.96
CA HIS A 80 6.16 -8.07 -2.92
C HIS A 80 7.15 -7.02 -2.37
N ALA A 81 8.46 -7.28 -2.42
CA ALA A 81 9.50 -6.35 -1.97
C ALA A 81 9.91 -5.30 -3.01
N SER A 82 9.29 -5.28 -4.21
CA SER A 82 9.72 -4.45 -5.35
C SER A 82 8.65 -3.53 -5.96
N PRO A 83 7.38 -3.48 -5.49
CA PRO A 83 6.32 -2.76 -6.18
C PRO A 83 6.63 -1.27 -6.32
N PHE A 84 7.19 -0.64 -5.29
CA PHE A 84 7.42 0.80 -5.31
C PHE A 84 8.64 1.20 -6.14
N ALA A 85 9.64 0.35 -6.28
CA ALA A 85 10.70 0.55 -7.25
C ALA A 85 10.14 0.58 -8.69
N ARG A 86 9.29 -0.41 -9.03
CA ARG A 86 8.62 -0.47 -10.34
C ARG A 86 7.72 0.74 -10.59
N LEU A 87 6.96 1.16 -9.59
CA LEU A 87 6.09 2.34 -9.69
C LEU A 87 6.89 3.62 -9.95
N MET A 88 7.96 3.84 -9.21
CA MET A 88 8.80 5.03 -9.40
C MET A 88 9.54 5.02 -10.75
N GLU A 89 10.02 3.87 -11.20
CA GLU A 89 10.63 3.71 -12.53
C GLU A 89 9.65 3.99 -13.69
N SER A 90 8.37 3.72 -13.48
CA SER A 90 7.33 3.98 -14.49
C SER A 90 7.17 5.46 -14.83
N GLY A 91 7.57 6.37 -13.92
CA GLY A 91 7.36 7.81 -14.04
C GLY A 91 5.88 8.23 -13.98
N LYS A 92 4.98 7.33 -13.55
CA LYS A 92 3.53 7.59 -13.43
C LYS A 92 3.11 8.10 -12.06
N VAL A 93 3.96 7.90 -11.07
CA VAL A 93 3.79 8.39 -9.71
C VAL A 93 4.62 9.64 -9.53
N THR A 94 3.99 10.71 -9.06
CA THR A 94 4.65 12.02 -8.89
C THR A 94 5.41 12.11 -7.58
N ARG A 95 4.86 11.51 -6.51
CA ARG A 95 5.42 11.59 -5.17
C ARG A 95 5.09 10.31 -4.41
N LEU A 96 6.09 9.73 -3.77
CA LEU A 96 5.93 8.59 -2.85
C LEU A 96 6.34 9.03 -1.44
N VAL A 97 5.41 8.89 -0.51
CA VAL A 97 5.63 9.13 0.92
C VAL A 97 5.43 7.82 1.66
N GLN A 98 6.43 7.39 2.39
CA GLN A 98 6.45 6.14 3.16
C GLN A 98 6.43 6.43 4.66
N VAL A 99 5.57 5.75 5.39
CA VAL A 99 5.33 5.94 6.82
C VAL A 99 5.36 4.60 7.54
N GLY A 100 5.96 4.53 8.71
CA GLY A 100 6.05 3.31 9.50
C GLY A 100 7.35 2.55 9.32
N ILE A 101 8.19 3.00 8.39
CA ILE A 101 9.40 2.31 7.97
C ILE A 101 10.38 2.11 9.13
N ARG A 102 10.79 0.87 9.34
CA ARG A 102 11.76 0.52 10.38
C ARG A 102 12.75 -0.58 9.98
N THR A 103 12.54 -1.18 8.81
CA THR A 103 13.45 -2.12 8.16
C THR A 103 14.01 -1.48 6.89
N PHE A 104 15.13 -0.78 7.01
CA PHE A 104 15.64 0.08 5.93
C PHE A 104 17.15 -0.12 5.74
N ASN A 105 17.52 -1.01 4.84
CA ASN A 105 18.91 -1.34 4.54
C ASN A 105 19.58 -0.36 3.55
N ALA A 106 20.89 -0.54 3.32
CA ALA A 106 21.67 0.36 2.47
C ALA A 106 21.19 0.39 1.01
N HIS A 107 20.78 -0.76 0.45
CA HIS A 107 20.25 -0.83 -0.92
C HIS A 107 18.96 -0.03 -1.06
N GLN A 108 17.99 -0.25 -0.18
CA GLN A 108 16.72 0.46 -0.22
C GLN A 108 16.87 1.97 0.09
N ARG A 109 17.87 2.37 0.92
CA ARG A 109 18.21 3.79 1.11
C ARG A 109 18.70 4.43 -0.18
N ALA A 110 19.59 3.76 -0.92
CA ALA A 110 20.06 4.24 -2.21
C ALA A 110 18.92 4.36 -3.23
N GLN A 111 17.97 3.43 -3.24
CA GLN A 111 16.78 3.49 -4.09
C GLN A 111 15.85 4.65 -3.67
N ALA A 112 15.62 4.85 -2.39
CA ALA A 112 14.81 5.96 -1.91
C ALA A 112 15.42 7.31 -2.30
N GLU A 113 16.75 7.45 -2.19
CA GLU A 113 17.48 8.64 -2.64
C GLU A 113 17.37 8.82 -4.15
N ARG A 114 17.60 7.76 -4.94
CA ARG A 114 17.50 7.75 -6.42
C ARG A 114 16.14 8.25 -6.90
N PHE A 115 15.07 7.83 -6.25
CA PHE A 115 13.70 8.15 -6.64
C PHE A 115 13.10 9.38 -5.92
N GLY A 116 13.83 9.98 -4.99
CA GLY A 116 13.33 11.11 -4.19
C GLY A 116 12.17 10.74 -3.28
N VAL A 117 12.18 9.51 -2.72
CA VAL A 117 11.13 9.01 -1.85
C VAL A 117 11.22 9.69 -0.48
N GLU A 118 10.10 10.18 0.02
CA GLU A 118 10.00 10.74 1.37
C GLU A 118 9.74 9.64 2.40
N VAL A 119 10.75 9.29 3.18
CA VAL A 119 10.66 8.19 4.16
C VAL A 119 10.57 8.72 5.58
N HIS A 120 9.46 8.44 6.26
CA HIS A 120 9.27 8.70 7.68
C HIS A 120 9.56 7.44 8.49
N GLU A 121 10.83 7.32 8.94
CA GLU A 121 11.27 6.18 9.75
C GLU A 121 10.68 6.28 11.17
N MET A 122 10.23 5.16 11.74
CA MET A 122 9.63 5.08 13.08
C MET A 122 10.50 5.68 14.18
N ARG A 123 11.82 5.51 14.09
CA ARG A 123 12.78 6.04 15.08
C ARG A 123 12.78 7.57 15.22
N HIS A 124 12.22 8.30 14.26
CA HIS A 124 12.16 9.76 14.27
C HIS A 124 10.77 10.30 14.67
N GLY A 125 9.83 9.39 14.93
CA GLY A 125 8.43 9.73 15.15
C GLY A 125 7.72 10.20 13.87
N LEU A 126 6.41 10.30 13.94
CA LEU A 126 5.57 10.70 12.82
C LEU A 126 4.85 12.02 13.11
N ASP A 127 5.06 13.01 12.24
CA ASP A 127 4.26 14.23 12.19
C ASP A 127 3.24 14.13 11.06
N ILE A 128 2.00 13.77 11.39
CA ILE A 128 0.91 13.63 10.42
C ILE A 128 0.63 14.94 9.68
N GLY A 129 0.89 16.09 10.29
CA GLY A 129 0.75 17.39 9.66
C GLY A 129 1.60 17.59 8.40
N LYS A 130 2.62 16.76 8.21
CA LYS A 130 3.46 16.73 7.00
C LYS A 130 2.88 15.88 5.87
N LEU A 131 1.90 15.03 6.15
CA LEU A 131 1.23 14.19 5.14
C LEU A 131 0.19 15.02 4.38
N ARG A 132 0.68 15.95 3.55
CA ARG A 132 -0.13 16.85 2.72
C ARG A 132 0.17 16.59 1.26
N PHE A 133 -0.88 16.40 0.47
CA PHE A 133 -0.76 16.10 -0.95
C PHE A 133 -1.61 17.07 -1.76
N ASP A 134 -0.99 17.67 -2.76
CA ASP A 134 -1.64 18.49 -3.77
C ASP A 134 -2.02 17.58 -4.96
N GLY A 135 -3.27 17.08 -4.98
CA GLY A 135 -3.74 16.21 -6.05
C GLY A 135 -4.27 14.85 -5.58
N PRO A 136 -4.44 13.92 -6.53
CA PRO A 136 -4.95 12.58 -6.23
C PRO A 136 -3.94 11.76 -5.43
N VAL A 137 -4.46 11.01 -4.46
CA VAL A 137 -3.66 10.12 -3.60
C VAL A 137 -4.17 8.70 -3.73
N TYR A 138 -3.27 7.76 -3.92
CA TYR A 138 -3.52 6.34 -3.69
C TYR A 138 -2.90 5.96 -2.33
N LEU A 139 -3.67 5.30 -1.48
CA LEU A 139 -3.21 4.79 -0.20
C LEU A 139 -2.96 3.30 -0.30
N THR A 140 -1.75 2.85 0.01
CA THR A 140 -1.44 1.43 0.18
C THR A 140 -1.05 1.17 1.63
N LEU A 141 -1.71 0.19 2.24
CA LEU A 141 -1.54 -0.15 3.65
C LEU A 141 -1.16 -1.61 3.81
N ASP A 142 0.09 -1.83 4.19
CA ASP A 142 0.55 -3.12 4.67
C ASP A 142 0.18 -3.29 6.15
N LEU A 143 -0.37 -4.44 6.51
CA LEU A 143 -0.73 -4.72 7.91
C LEU A 143 0.48 -4.85 8.83
N ASP A 144 1.66 -5.14 8.31
CA ASP A 144 2.87 -5.21 9.10
C ASP A 144 3.43 -3.84 9.49
N ALA A 145 2.87 -2.73 8.95
CA ALA A 145 3.10 -1.38 9.47
C ALA A 145 2.75 -1.29 10.97
N LEU A 146 1.74 -2.04 11.39
CA LEU A 146 1.38 -2.13 12.80
C LEU A 146 2.44 -2.94 13.57
N ASP A 147 2.61 -2.58 14.85
CA ASP A 147 3.37 -3.43 15.75
C ASP A 147 2.69 -4.81 15.88
N PRO A 148 3.46 -5.92 15.92
CA PRO A 148 2.92 -7.27 16.10
C PRO A 148 2.03 -7.44 17.34
N ALA A 149 2.11 -6.54 18.32
CA ALA A 149 1.20 -6.51 19.46
C ALA A 149 -0.24 -6.13 19.07
N PHE A 150 -0.44 -5.45 17.94
CA PHE A 150 -1.74 -5.04 17.42
C PHE A 150 -2.21 -5.89 16.25
N ALA A 151 -1.29 -6.34 15.39
CA ALA A 151 -1.59 -7.15 14.21
C ALA A 151 -0.58 -8.29 14.06
N PRO A 152 -0.71 -9.40 14.82
CA PRO A 152 0.21 -10.54 14.73
C PRO A 152 0.02 -11.38 13.45
N GLY A 153 -1.09 -11.26 12.74
CA GLY A 153 -1.41 -12.03 11.54
C GLY A 153 -0.77 -11.48 10.27
N VAL A 154 0.56 -11.39 10.26
CA VAL A 154 1.38 -10.95 9.13
C VAL A 154 2.57 -11.89 8.92
N SER A 155 3.13 -11.91 7.71
CA SER A 155 4.26 -12.80 7.37
C SER A 155 5.60 -12.27 7.89
N HIS A 156 5.78 -10.96 7.92
CA HIS A 156 7.04 -10.30 8.29
C HIS A 156 6.83 -9.42 9.52
N HIS A 157 7.09 -9.99 10.70
CA HIS A 157 6.93 -9.27 11.97
C HIS A 157 8.11 -8.33 12.22
N GLU A 158 7.82 -7.04 12.36
CA GLU A 158 8.81 -6.03 12.73
C GLU A 158 8.33 -5.26 13.98
N PRO A 159 8.84 -5.58 15.19
CA PRO A 159 8.49 -4.86 16.42
C PRO A 159 8.90 -3.38 16.39
N GLY A 160 8.19 -2.55 17.14
CA GLY A 160 8.41 -1.09 17.17
C GLY A 160 7.57 -0.34 16.14
N GLY A 161 6.46 -0.96 15.69
CA GLY A 161 5.55 -0.42 14.70
C GLY A 161 4.49 0.53 15.23
N LEU A 162 3.56 0.87 14.35
CA LEU A 162 2.43 1.74 14.64
C LEU A 162 1.37 1.00 15.47
N SER A 163 0.71 1.71 16.37
CA SER A 163 -0.53 1.24 16.96
C SER A 163 -1.70 1.37 15.98
N THR A 164 -2.76 0.58 16.20
CA THR A 164 -4.01 0.72 15.44
C THR A 164 -4.55 2.16 15.50
N ARG A 165 -4.37 2.86 16.64
CA ARG A 165 -4.83 4.25 16.78
C ARG A 165 -4.05 5.21 15.90
N GLU A 166 -2.74 5.02 15.78
CA GLU A 166 -1.90 5.86 14.92
C GLU A 166 -2.23 5.66 13.44
N VAL A 167 -2.42 4.40 12.99
CA VAL A 167 -2.83 4.13 11.60
C VAL A 167 -4.20 4.73 11.31
N LEU A 168 -5.18 4.58 12.21
CA LEU A 168 -6.48 5.23 12.09
C LEU A 168 -6.35 6.76 11.97
N LYS A 169 -5.48 7.36 12.78
CA LYS A 169 -5.24 8.80 12.74
C LYS A 169 -4.63 9.23 11.41
N ILE A 170 -3.66 8.48 10.87
CA ILE A 170 -3.09 8.75 9.55
C ILE A 170 -4.20 8.74 8.50
N ILE A 171 -5.02 7.67 8.42
CA ILE A 171 -6.11 7.53 7.45
C ILE A 171 -7.10 8.71 7.56
N GLN A 172 -7.43 9.13 8.77
CA GLN A 172 -8.42 10.16 9.02
C GLN A 172 -7.92 11.58 8.75
N GLU A 173 -6.62 11.86 8.97
CA GLU A 173 -6.08 13.22 9.03
C GLU A 173 -5.14 13.61 7.88
N PHE A 174 -4.57 12.67 7.09
CA PHE A 174 -3.73 13.08 5.97
C PHE A 174 -4.53 14.00 5.02
N SER A 175 -3.89 15.02 4.46
CA SER A 175 -4.55 15.95 3.54
C SER A 175 -4.31 15.53 2.09
N GLY A 176 -5.39 15.34 1.33
CA GLY A 176 -5.35 14.94 -0.08
C GLY A 176 -6.63 14.25 -0.51
N ARG A 177 -6.89 14.22 -1.82
CA ARG A 177 -8.06 13.56 -2.41
C ARG A 177 -7.75 12.08 -2.64
N LEU A 178 -8.29 11.20 -1.80
CA LEU A 178 -8.12 9.76 -1.95
C LEU A 178 -8.91 9.26 -3.17
N VAL A 179 -8.24 8.61 -4.12
CA VAL A 179 -8.84 8.12 -5.38
C VAL A 179 -8.84 6.61 -5.52
N GLY A 180 -8.03 5.92 -4.74
CA GLY A 180 -7.92 4.47 -4.69
C GLY A 180 -7.14 4.04 -3.46
N ALA A 181 -7.26 2.79 -3.08
CA ALA A 181 -6.48 2.23 -1.99
C ALA A 181 -6.37 0.71 -2.09
N ASP A 182 -5.42 0.15 -1.37
CA ASP A 182 -5.37 -1.27 -1.02
C ASP A 182 -5.01 -1.50 0.45
N LEU A 183 -5.29 -2.71 0.93
CA LEU A 183 -4.87 -3.25 2.20
C LEU A 183 -4.36 -4.67 1.98
N VAL A 184 -3.12 -4.93 2.37
CA VAL A 184 -2.35 -6.11 2.00
C VAL A 184 -1.71 -6.81 3.20
N GLU A 185 -1.13 -7.97 2.95
CA GLU A 185 -0.28 -8.76 3.87
C GLU A 185 -1.01 -9.34 5.09
N LEU A 186 -2.34 -9.45 5.08
CA LEU A 186 -3.01 -10.26 6.09
C LEU A 186 -2.66 -11.74 5.88
N ASN A 187 -2.03 -12.35 6.86
CA ASN A 187 -1.76 -13.78 6.89
C ASN A 187 -2.67 -14.47 7.93
N PRO A 188 -3.77 -15.11 7.50
CA PRO A 188 -4.72 -15.73 8.41
C PRO A 188 -4.12 -16.89 9.23
N ASP A 189 -3.14 -17.60 8.68
CA ASP A 189 -2.48 -18.73 9.37
C ASP A 189 -1.64 -18.29 10.56
N ARG A 190 -1.26 -17.02 10.61
CA ARG A 190 -0.52 -16.41 11.72
C ARG A 190 -1.39 -15.56 12.63
N ASP A 191 -2.67 -15.38 12.28
CA ASP A 191 -3.57 -14.53 13.06
C ASP A 191 -4.01 -15.23 14.35
N ILE A 192 -3.86 -14.56 15.45
CA ILE A 192 -4.23 -15.06 16.79
C ILE A 192 -5.67 -14.64 17.08
N ASN A 193 -6.58 -15.62 17.14
CA ASN A 193 -7.99 -15.39 17.42
C ASN A 193 -8.70 -14.35 16.51
N GLY A 194 -8.21 -14.15 15.28
CA GLY A 194 -8.81 -13.21 14.34
C GLY A 194 -8.57 -11.73 14.69
N VAL A 195 -7.61 -11.42 15.55
CA VAL A 195 -7.33 -10.03 15.97
C VAL A 195 -6.87 -9.18 14.81
N SER A 196 -5.96 -9.70 13.97
CA SER A 196 -5.45 -8.96 12.80
C SER A 196 -6.53 -8.77 11.74
N ALA A 197 -7.36 -9.78 11.50
CA ALA A 197 -8.51 -9.66 10.60
C ALA A 197 -9.51 -8.61 11.08
N MET A 198 -9.76 -8.52 12.40
CA MET A 198 -10.62 -7.49 13.01
C MET A 198 -10.03 -6.09 12.83
N VAL A 199 -8.70 -5.94 13.02
CA VAL A 199 -7.99 -4.68 12.78
C VAL A 199 -8.06 -4.31 11.30
N ALA A 200 -7.76 -5.25 10.39
CA ALA A 200 -7.86 -5.05 8.94
C ALA A 200 -9.28 -4.59 8.53
N ALA A 201 -10.31 -5.25 9.02
CA ALA A 201 -11.71 -4.86 8.75
C ALA A 201 -12.05 -3.44 9.25
N LYS A 202 -11.51 -3.05 10.41
CA LYS A 202 -11.67 -1.67 10.92
C LYS A 202 -10.95 -0.65 10.04
N LEU A 203 -9.72 -0.92 9.63
CA LEU A 203 -8.94 -0.03 8.76
C LEU A 203 -9.59 0.06 7.37
N ALA A 204 -10.02 -1.05 6.78
CA ALA A 204 -10.76 -1.08 5.52
C ALA A 204 -12.02 -0.20 5.56
N LYS A 205 -12.79 -0.26 6.66
CA LYS A 205 -13.97 0.58 6.84
C LYS A 205 -13.63 2.07 6.84
N GLU A 206 -12.55 2.49 7.49
CA GLU A 206 -12.11 3.89 7.52
C GLU A 206 -11.60 4.35 6.15
N ILE A 207 -10.84 3.50 5.44
CA ILE A 207 -10.39 3.78 4.07
C ILE A 207 -11.58 3.95 3.12
N MET A 208 -12.56 3.03 3.16
CA MET A 208 -13.77 3.13 2.34
C MET A 208 -14.58 4.40 2.66
N ALA A 209 -14.72 4.76 3.94
CA ALA A 209 -15.38 6.00 4.33
C ALA A 209 -14.67 7.23 3.76
N ARG A 210 -13.34 7.22 3.79
CA ARG A 210 -12.51 8.29 3.22
C ARG A 210 -12.63 8.37 1.70
N LEU A 211 -12.62 7.23 1.00
CA LEU A 211 -12.84 7.17 -0.46
C LEU A 211 -14.19 7.78 -0.85
N ILE A 212 -15.24 7.55 -0.07
CA ILE A 212 -16.57 8.11 -0.32
C ILE A 212 -16.59 9.62 -0.05
N ALA A 213 -15.98 10.08 1.04
CA ALA A 213 -16.00 11.48 1.45
C ALA A 213 -15.21 12.41 0.51
N THR A 214 -14.23 11.90 -0.23
CA THR A 214 -13.40 12.66 -1.20
C THR A 214 -13.94 12.61 -2.64
N ALA A 215 -15.21 12.24 -2.77
CA ALA A 215 -15.95 12.11 -4.03
C ALA A 215 -16.23 13.44 -4.73
#